data_f6d3f2d3dded857857c42595dfea82d1
#
_entry.id   f6d3f2d3dded857857c42595dfea82d1
#
_cell.length_a   1.000
_cell.length_b   1.000
_cell.length_c   1.000
_cell.angle_alpha   90.00
_cell.angle_beta   90.00
_cell.angle_gamma   90.00
#
_symmetry.space_group_name_H-M   'P 1'
#
loop_
_entity.id
_entity.type
_entity.pdbx_description
1 polymer ?
#
loop_
_entity_poly.entity_id
_entity_poly.type
_entity_poly.pdbx_seq_one_letter_code
_entity_poly.pdbx_strand_id
1 'polypeptide(L)' 'MTNGQPDVQVLRERFNLIESKRELLIRLLEQPNLGTLRIDVNQALEEIDDLIDEFKRTFPDS' A
#
# COMPACT_ATOMS: atom_id res chain seq x y z
N MET A 1 -25.88 6.49 8.08
CA MET A 1 -24.86 5.61 7.73
C MET A 1 -24.88 5.24 6.25
N THR A 2 -23.79 4.94 5.78
CA THR A 2 -23.69 4.69 4.37
C THR A 2 -24.43 3.45 4.01
N ASN A 3 -24.76 3.34 2.77
CA ASN A 3 -25.47 2.19 2.24
C ASN A 3 -24.50 1.16 1.73
N GLY A 4 -23.44 0.98 2.43
CA GLY A 4 -22.48 -0.04 2.07
C GLY A 4 -21.45 0.38 1.06
N GLN A 5 -21.56 1.57 0.53
CA GLN A 5 -20.57 2.06 -0.42
C GLN A 5 -19.60 2.99 0.29
N PRO A 6 -18.31 2.72 0.15
CA PRO A 6 -17.32 3.60 0.79
C PRO A 6 -17.30 4.97 0.11
N ASP A 7 -17.04 5.97 0.93
CA ASP A 7 -16.83 7.31 0.43
C ASP A 7 -15.52 7.35 -0.34
N VAL A 8 -15.54 8.03 -1.50
CA VAL A 8 -14.34 8.14 -2.33
C VAL A 8 -13.21 8.79 -1.55
N GLN A 9 -13.55 9.78 -0.71
CA GLN A 9 -12.53 10.45 0.07
C GLN A 9 -11.86 9.50 1.07
N VAL A 10 -12.64 8.62 1.69
CA VAL A 10 -12.09 7.63 2.60
C VAL A 10 -11.16 6.69 1.85
N LEU A 11 -11.55 6.29 0.64
CA LEU A 11 -10.70 5.42 -0.17
C LEU A 11 -9.39 6.09 -0.52
N ARG A 12 -9.43 7.38 -0.85
CA ARG A 12 -8.20 8.11 -1.15
C ARG A 12 -7.29 8.22 0.05
N GLU A 13 -7.87 8.44 1.23
CA GLU A 13 -7.08 8.50 2.44
C GLU A 13 -6.40 7.18 2.71
N ARG A 14 -7.12 6.08 2.52
CA ARG A 14 -6.54 4.76 2.70
C ARG A 14 -5.46 4.47 1.67
N PHE A 15 -5.68 4.90 0.43
CA PHE A 15 -4.69 4.75 -0.60
C PHE A 15 -3.41 5.50 -0.25
N ASN A 16 -3.55 6.72 0.26
CA ASN A 16 -2.40 7.51 0.67
C ASN A 16 -1.64 6.84 1.80
N LEU A 17 -2.36 6.22 2.74
CA LEU A 17 -1.72 5.47 3.82
C LEU A 17 -0.94 4.29 3.30
N ILE A 18 -1.50 3.59 2.31
CA ILE A 18 -0.81 2.45 1.71
C ILE A 18 0.46 2.91 1.04
N GLU A 19 0.40 4.02 0.31
CA GLU A 19 1.60 4.55 -0.33
C GLU A 19 2.65 4.99 0.67
N SER A 20 2.22 5.57 1.79
CA SER A 20 3.16 5.95 2.85
C SER A 20 3.84 4.72 3.44
N LYS A 21 3.09 3.66 3.66
CA LYS A 21 3.67 2.43 4.18
C LYS A 21 4.63 1.80 3.20
N ARG A 22 4.31 1.90 1.91
CA ARG A 22 5.21 1.41 0.87
C ARG A 22 6.56 2.09 0.96
N GLU A 23 6.55 3.40 1.15
CA GLU A 23 7.79 4.17 1.28
C GLU A 23 8.59 3.74 2.50
N LEU A 24 7.89 3.53 3.61
CA LEU A 24 8.57 3.07 4.82
C LEU A 24 9.23 1.73 4.61
N LEU A 25 8.54 0.81 3.91
CA LEU A 25 9.10 -0.50 3.64
C LEU A 25 10.32 -0.41 2.74
N ILE A 26 10.27 0.47 1.74
CA ILE A 26 11.41 0.66 0.86
C ILE A 26 12.61 1.16 1.65
N ARG A 27 12.38 2.10 2.57
CA ARG A 27 13.46 2.59 3.42
C ARG A 27 14.02 1.49 4.31
N LEU A 28 13.14 0.61 4.80
CA LEU A 28 13.61 -0.52 5.60
C LEU A 28 14.55 -1.41 4.79
N LEU A 29 14.24 -1.61 3.51
CA LEU A 29 15.09 -2.45 2.67
C LEU A 29 16.49 -1.87 2.48
N GLU A 30 16.65 -0.58 2.72
CA GLU A 30 17.98 0.03 2.64
C GLU A 30 18.83 -0.25 3.87
N GLN A 31 18.23 -0.80 4.93
CA GLN A 31 18.97 -1.14 6.12
C GLN A 31 19.82 -2.40 5.88
N PRO A 32 21.11 -2.39 6.27
CA PRO A 32 21.96 -3.53 5.97
C PRO A 32 21.75 -4.75 6.87
N ASN A 33 21.02 -4.59 7.97
CA ASN A 33 20.93 -5.64 8.98
C ASN A 33 19.57 -6.28 9.06
N LEU A 34 18.79 -6.28 7.98
CA LEU A 34 17.45 -6.83 8.03
C LEU A 34 17.42 -8.35 8.19
N GLY A 35 18.43 -9.04 7.65
CA GLY A 35 18.41 -10.49 7.73
C GLY A 35 17.20 -11.08 7.04
N THR A 36 16.54 -12.02 7.72
CA THR A 36 15.36 -12.68 7.14
C THR A 36 14.17 -11.76 7.03
N LEU A 37 14.15 -10.64 7.75
CA LEU A 37 13.06 -9.69 7.64
C LEU A 37 12.98 -9.12 6.24
N ARG A 38 14.07 -9.14 5.47
CA ARG A 38 14.06 -8.65 4.10
C ARG A 38 13.03 -9.41 3.26
N ILE A 39 12.91 -10.70 3.50
CA ILE A 39 11.94 -11.52 2.77
C ILE A 39 10.52 -11.04 3.08
N ASP A 40 10.24 -10.83 4.35
CA ASP A 40 8.92 -10.38 4.77
C ASP A 40 8.60 -9.00 4.21
N VAL A 41 9.57 -8.10 4.22
CA VAL A 41 9.36 -6.76 3.70
C VAL A 41 9.09 -6.80 2.20
N ASN A 42 9.85 -7.61 1.46
CA ASN A 42 9.62 -7.76 0.02
C ASN A 42 8.24 -8.30 -0.27
N GLN A 43 7.79 -9.27 0.51
CA GLN A 43 6.47 -9.85 0.32
C GLN A 43 5.39 -8.80 0.62
N ALA A 44 5.57 -8.02 1.67
CA ALA A 44 4.63 -6.96 1.99
C ALA A 44 4.57 -5.91 0.87
N LEU A 45 5.71 -5.60 0.27
CA LEU A 45 5.73 -4.66 -0.85
C LEU A 45 4.97 -5.21 -2.05
N GLU A 46 5.11 -6.50 -2.33
CA GLU A 46 4.36 -7.10 -3.42
C GLU A 46 2.86 -6.99 -3.18
N GLU A 47 2.43 -7.24 -1.96
CA GLU A 47 1.01 -7.14 -1.64
C GLU A 47 0.52 -5.72 -1.75
N ILE A 48 1.32 -4.76 -1.30
CA ILE A 48 0.94 -3.36 -1.41
C ILE A 48 0.87 -2.93 -2.87
N ASP A 49 1.82 -3.37 -3.69
CA ASP A 49 1.80 -3.03 -5.11
C ASP A 49 0.59 -3.60 -5.80
N ASP A 50 0.17 -4.82 -5.41
CA ASP A 50 -1.05 -5.40 -5.95
C ASP A 50 -2.27 -4.57 -5.57
N LEU A 51 -2.33 -4.12 -4.33
CA LEU A 51 -3.44 -3.27 -3.88
C LEU A 51 -3.47 -1.95 -4.62
N ILE A 52 -2.32 -1.36 -4.85
CA ILE A 52 -2.25 -0.10 -5.60
C ILE A 52 -2.72 -0.33 -7.03
N ASP A 53 -2.32 -1.43 -7.63
CA ASP A 53 -2.75 -1.78 -8.98
C ASP A 53 -4.26 -1.93 -9.04
N GLU A 54 -4.82 -2.65 -8.08
CA GLU A 54 -6.26 -2.86 -8.02
C GLU A 54 -6.99 -1.54 -7.87
N PHE A 55 -6.47 -0.67 -7.01
CA PHE A 55 -7.10 0.63 -6.81
C PHE A 55 -7.10 1.43 -8.12
N LYS A 56 -5.99 1.41 -8.83
CA LYS A 56 -5.89 2.18 -10.07
C LYS A 56 -6.79 1.63 -11.16
N ARG A 57 -7.03 0.33 -11.17
CA ARG A 57 -7.96 -0.25 -12.13
C ARG A 57 -9.39 0.14 -11.81
N THR A 58 -9.72 0.21 -10.53
CA THR A 58 -11.08 0.54 -10.10
C THR A 58 -11.33 2.03 -10.23
N PHE A 59 -10.33 2.86 -9.95
CA PHE A 59 -10.46 4.31 -9.98
C PHE A 59 -9.37 4.91 -10.87
N PRO A 60 -9.49 4.75 -12.20
CA PRO A 60 -8.42 5.19 -13.09
C PRO A 60 -8.20 6.69 -13.10
N ASP A 61 -9.17 7.46 -12.64
CA ASP A 61 -9.07 8.92 -12.62
C ASP A 61 -8.48 9.44 -11.33
N SER A 62 -8.07 8.59 -10.42
CA SER A 62 -7.57 9.04 -9.11
C SER A 62 -6.12 9.42 -9.13
#